data_2a4d01e7f8085fb6a4c76c070d74abf6
#
_entry.id   2a4d01e7f8085fb6a4c76c070d74abf6
#
_cell.length_a   1.000
_cell.length_b   1.000
_cell.length_c   1.000
_cell.angle_alpha   90.00
_cell.angle_beta   90.00
_cell.angle_gamma   90.00
#
_symmetry.space_group_name_H-M   'P 1'
#
loop_
_entity.id
_entity.type
_entity.pdbx_description
1 polymer ?
#
loop_
_entity_poly.entity_id
_entity_poly.type
_entity_poly.pdbx_seq_one_letter_code
_entity_poly.pdbx_strand_id
1 'polypeptide(L)'
;MLGVLSVFGAPSALSAEDDERIALRAFLESHIEASDSFEDRYAAEVWLVDMSARLEPFVADADDRLELLRQIHAAASRSELTPELVLAVIEVESAFDRFAVSRAGAQGLMQVMPFWREEIGRPGDNLTVNTTNLEYGCRILQYYLAREDGALHRALAGYNGSSGSRIYSDKVKRAWTRRWKGAPLDWTR
;
A
#
# COMPACT_ATOMS: atom_id res chain seq x y z
N MET A 1 30.37 60.50 15.79
CA MET A 1 29.29 59.52 16.02
C MET A 1 29.09 58.71 14.73
N LEU A 2 29.75 57.55 14.62
CA LEU A 2 29.56 56.66 13.46
C LEU A 2 28.53 55.59 13.86
N GLY A 3 27.41 55.57 13.16
CA GLY A 3 26.37 54.53 13.33
C GLY A 3 26.76 53.29 12.53
N VAL A 4 26.89 52.15 13.23
CA VAL A 4 27.08 50.83 12.62
C VAL A 4 25.70 50.30 12.23
N LEU A 5 25.43 50.18 10.91
CA LEU A 5 24.28 49.46 10.39
C LEU A 5 24.59 47.94 10.45
N SER A 6 23.92 47.22 11.35
CA SER A 6 23.93 45.76 11.35
C SER A 6 22.94 45.28 10.27
N VAL A 7 23.49 44.70 9.21
CA VAL A 7 22.69 43.98 8.19
C VAL A 7 22.43 42.59 8.74
N PHE A 8 21.21 42.32 9.20
CA PHE A 8 20.73 40.97 9.45
C PHE A 8 20.43 40.32 8.10
N GLY A 9 21.34 39.45 7.65
CA GLY A 9 21.09 38.60 6.49
C GLY A 9 19.99 37.58 6.82
N ALA A 10 18.93 37.55 6.02
CA ALA A 10 17.94 36.47 6.06
C ALA A 10 18.62 35.13 5.69
N PRO A 11 18.30 34.03 6.35
CA PRO A 11 18.81 32.71 5.95
C PRO A 11 18.41 32.43 4.50
N SER A 12 19.36 31.99 3.70
CA SER A 12 19.15 31.68 2.28
C SER A 12 18.11 30.54 2.14
N ALA A 13 17.12 30.72 1.29
CA ALA A 13 16.10 29.74 0.98
C ALA A 13 16.69 28.33 0.61
N LEU A 14 17.89 28.32 0.02
CA LEU A 14 18.68 27.13 -0.27
C LEU A 14 19.06 26.31 0.96
N SER A 15 19.27 26.92 2.14
CA SER A 15 19.61 26.19 3.37
C SER A 15 18.37 25.52 3.98
N ALA A 16 17.19 26.11 3.85
CA ALA A 16 15.95 25.54 4.37
C ALA A 16 15.50 24.30 3.56
N GLU A 17 15.67 24.35 2.23
CA GLU A 17 15.38 23.21 1.35
C GLU A 17 16.36 22.05 1.58
N ASP A 18 17.64 22.35 1.85
CA ASP A 18 18.63 21.32 2.16
C ASP A 18 18.38 20.69 3.53
N ASP A 19 18.00 21.47 4.53
CA ASP A 19 17.65 20.98 5.87
C ASP A 19 16.39 20.10 5.83
N GLU A 20 15.37 20.48 5.05
CA GLU A 20 14.16 19.69 4.85
C GLU A 20 14.45 18.36 4.13
N ARG A 21 15.32 18.37 3.11
CA ARG A 21 15.76 17.15 2.42
C ARG A 21 16.54 16.22 3.34
N ILE A 22 17.40 16.75 4.21
CA ILE A 22 18.17 15.97 5.20
C ILE A 22 17.21 15.36 6.22
N ALA A 23 16.26 16.14 6.74
CA ALA A 23 15.26 15.65 7.68
C ALA A 23 14.36 14.54 7.06
N LEU A 24 13.88 14.75 5.84
CA LEU A 24 13.12 13.76 5.08
C LEU A 24 13.93 12.49 4.86
N ARG A 25 15.19 12.62 4.48
CA ARG A 25 16.08 11.47 4.26
C ARG A 25 16.30 10.67 5.54
N ALA A 26 16.62 11.33 6.66
CA ALA A 26 16.81 10.68 7.96
C ALA A 26 15.52 9.98 8.42
N PHE A 27 14.38 10.59 8.20
CA PHE A 27 13.07 10.02 8.48
C PHE A 27 12.81 8.76 7.65
N LEU A 28 13.03 8.81 6.33
CA LEU A 28 12.89 7.65 5.45
C LEU A 28 13.88 6.54 5.82
N GLU A 29 15.12 6.89 6.15
CA GLU A 29 16.16 5.92 6.57
C GLU A 29 15.75 5.12 7.80
N SER A 30 15.19 5.78 8.81
CA SER A 30 14.72 5.09 10.02
C SER A 30 13.58 4.10 9.75
N HIS A 31 12.78 4.35 8.70
CA HIS A 31 11.66 3.51 8.31
C HIS A 31 12.08 2.35 7.38
N ILE A 32 13.15 2.52 6.60
CA ILE A 32 13.70 1.50 5.70
C ILE A 32 14.47 0.42 6.47
N GLU A 33 15.26 0.81 7.50
CA GLU A 33 15.99 -0.12 8.36
C GLU A 33 15.06 -1.13 9.09
N ALA A 34 13.79 -0.77 9.26
CA ALA A 34 12.77 -1.63 9.87
C ALA A 34 12.08 -2.58 8.88
N SER A 35 12.44 -2.60 7.59
CA SER A 35 11.73 -3.37 6.56
C SER A 35 12.65 -4.38 5.85
N ASP A 36 12.54 -5.65 6.24
CA ASP A 36 13.25 -6.78 5.60
C ASP A 36 12.69 -7.18 4.21
N SER A 37 11.67 -6.45 3.70
CA SER A 37 10.97 -6.83 2.47
C SER A 37 11.54 -6.23 1.19
N PHE A 38 12.47 -5.29 1.29
CA PHE A 38 13.12 -4.67 0.13
C PHE A 38 14.53 -5.25 -0.07
N GLU A 39 14.84 -5.63 -1.31
CA GLU A 39 16.17 -6.15 -1.68
C GLU A 39 17.24 -5.05 -1.77
N ASP A 40 16.83 -3.80 -2.05
CA ASP A 40 17.71 -2.64 -2.21
C ASP A 40 17.13 -1.43 -1.49
N ARG A 41 17.94 -0.83 -0.62
CA ARG A 41 17.58 0.36 0.16
C ARG A 41 17.19 1.57 -0.71
N TYR A 42 17.92 1.80 -1.80
CA TYR A 42 17.63 2.92 -2.71
C TYR A 42 16.30 2.71 -3.44
N ALA A 43 16.05 1.50 -3.93
CA ALA A 43 14.77 1.14 -4.53
C ALA A 43 13.60 1.31 -3.53
N ALA A 44 13.82 0.93 -2.26
CA ALA A 44 12.87 1.14 -1.17
C ALA A 44 12.52 2.62 -0.98
N GLU A 45 13.52 3.48 -0.92
CA GLU A 45 13.36 4.93 -0.75
C GLU A 45 12.50 5.54 -1.87
N VAL A 46 12.87 5.23 -3.12
CA VAL A 46 12.16 5.72 -4.32
C VAL A 46 10.71 5.22 -4.31
N TRP A 47 10.49 3.95 -4.03
CA TRP A 47 9.14 3.37 -3.99
C TRP A 47 8.28 3.99 -2.89
N LEU A 48 8.81 4.13 -1.67
CA LEU A 48 8.07 4.71 -0.54
C LEU A 48 7.69 6.17 -0.80
N VAL A 49 8.60 6.99 -1.35
CA VAL A 49 8.33 8.39 -1.69
C VAL A 49 7.22 8.49 -2.74
N ASP A 50 7.34 7.74 -3.85
CA ASP A 50 6.36 7.75 -4.93
C ASP A 50 4.98 7.27 -4.45
N MET A 51 4.92 6.14 -3.75
CA MET A 51 3.66 5.58 -3.25
C MET A 51 3.04 6.43 -2.14
N SER A 52 3.86 7.07 -1.28
CA SER A 52 3.36 7.98 -0.25
C SER A 52 2.63 9.18 -0.86
N ALA A 53 3.21 9.80 -1.90
CA ALA A 53 2.55 10.90 -2.61
C ALA A 53 1.21 10.45 -3.25
N ARG A 54 1.15 9.21 -3.78
CA ARG A 54 -0.08 8.67 -4.38
C ARG A 54 -1.13 8.28 -3.35
N LEU A 55 -0.72 7.92 -2.12
CA LEU A 55 -1.59 7.52 -1.02
C LEU A 55 -2.17 8.71 -0.24
N GLU A 56 -1.57 9.90 -0.34
CA GLU A 56 -1.98 11.10 0.40
C GLU A 56 -3.49 11.42 0.36
N PRO A 57 -4.21 11.26 -0.77
CA PRO A 57 -5.65 11.53 -0.81
C PRO A 57 -6.51 10.61 0.06
N PHE A 58 -5.96 9.48 0.53
CA PHE A 58 -6.66 8.49 1.35
C PHE A 58 -6.21 8.52 2.81
N VAL A 59 -4.92 8.75 3.05
CA VAL A 59 -4.30 8.75 4.38
C VAL A 59 -3.53 10.05 4.54
N ALA A 60 -4.07 10.99 5.34
CA ALA A 60 -3.54 12.35 5.44
C ALA A 60 -2.21 12.43 6.21
N ASP A 61 -2.04 11.58 7.24
CA ASP A 61 -0.83 11.56 8.06
C ASP A 61 0.33 10.87 7.33
N ALA A 62 1.52 11.48 7.34
CA ALA A 62 2.68 10.98 6.60
C ALA A 62 3.30 9.73 7.25
N ASP A 63 3.31 9.65 8.58
CA ASP A 63 3.86 8.52 9.31
C ASP A 63 2.96 7.29 9.12
N ASP A 64 1.64 7.48 9.21
CA ASP A 64 0.64 6.44 8.95
C ASP A 64 0.75 5.92 7.51
N ARG A 65 1.01 6.81 6.52
CA ARG A 65 1.21 6.38 5.13
C ARG A 65 2.43 5.48 4.97
N LEU A 66 3.57 5.88 5.52
CA LEU A 66 4.81 5.11 5.39
C LEU A 66 4.71 3.78 6.12
N GLU A 67 4.11 3.77 7.32
CA GLU A 67 3.87 2.53 8.05
C GLU A 67 2.96 1.58 7.27
N LEU A 68 1.85 2.07 6.73
CA LEU A 68 0.92 1.28 5.93
C LEU A 68 1.58 0.74 4.66
N LEU A 69 2.35 1.57 3.95
CA LEU A 69 3.06 1.16 2.73
C LEU A 69 4.09 0.05 3.01
N ARG A 70 4.84 0.13 4.12
CA ARG A 70 5.77 -0.94 4.53
C ARG A 70 5.02 -2.24 4.82
N GLN A 71 3.90 -2.16 5.54
CA GLN A 71 3.07 -3.33 5.84
C GLN A 71 2.51 -3.96 4.57
N ILE A 72 2.04 -3.15 3.60
CA ILE A 72 1.55 -3.62 2.31
C ILE A 72 2.67 -4.27 1.51
N HIS A 73 3.84 -3.63 1.41
CA HIS A 73 4.98 -4.17 0.68
C HIS A 73 5.41 -5.53 1.26
N ALA A 74 5.55 -5.61 2.58
CA ALA A 74 5.92 -6.84 3.26
C ALA A 74 4.91 -7.98 3.09
N ALA A 75 3.60 -7.68 3.16
CA ALA A 75 2.55 -8.68 2.96
C ALA A 75 2.50 -9.16 1.49
N ALA A 76 2.63 -8.24 0.54
CA ALA A 76 2.68 -8.55 -0.89
C ALA A 76 3.89 -9.44 -1.22
N SER A 77 5.10 -9.07 -0.75
CA SER A 77 6.32 -9.84 -0.98
C SER A 77 6.23 -11.26 -0.43
N ARG A 78 5.69 -11.44 0.80
CA ARG A 78 5.48 -12.78 1.39
C ARG A 78 4.50 -13.66 0.60
N SER A 79 3.62 -13.04 -0.17
CA SER A 79 2.62 -13.72 -0.99
C SER A 79 2.96 -13.69 -2.49
N GLU A 80 4.19 -13.34 -2.86
CA GLU A 80 4.65 -13.25 -4.26
C GLU A 80 3.76 -12.37 -5.15
N LEU A 81 3.17 -11.32 -4.54
CA LEU A 81 2.34 -10.33 -5.23
C LEU A 81 3.13 -9.04 -5.46
N THR A 82 2.78 -8.29 -6.50
CA THR A 82 3.28 -6.92 -6.63
C THR A 82 2.55 -6.00 -5.66
N PRO A 83 3.27 -5.17 -4.88
CA PRO A 83 2.64 -4.24 -3.93
C PRO A 83 1.63 -3.31 -4.59
N GLU A 84 1.86 -2.91 -5.84
CA GLU A 84 0.96 -2.04 -6.61
C GLU A 84 -0.38 -2.71 -6.94
N LEU A 85 -0.40 -4.04 -7.13
CA LEU A 85 -1.65 -4.79 -7.28
C LEU A 85 -2.43 -4.78 -5.97
N VAL A 86 -1.76 -5.00 -4.84
CA VAL A 86 -2.38 -4.97 -3.51
C VAL A 86 -2.94 -3.58 -3.20
N LEU A 87 -2.20 -2.50 -3.50
CA LEU A 87 -2.68 -1.11 -3.38
C LEU A 87 -3.95 -0.87 -4.21
N ALA A 88 -3.98 -1.37 -5.45
CA ALA A 88 -5.15 -1.24 -6.32
C ALA A 88 -6.37 -2.01 -5.79
N VAL A 89 -6.16 -3.17 -5.19
CA VAL A 89 -7.21 -3.96 -4.53
C VAL A 89 -7.74 -3.20 -3.31
N ILE A 90 -6.88 -2.70 -2.43
CA ILE A 90 -7.27 -1.94 -1.23
C ILE A 90 -8.07 -0.68 -1.61
N GLU A 91 -7.66 0.07 -2.67
CA GLU A 91 -8.42 1.24 -3.14
C GLU A 91 -9.85 0.85 -3.51
N VAL A 92 -10.05 -0.29 -4.18
CA VAL A 92 -11.37 -0.74 -4.63
C VAL A 92 -12.22 -1.30 -3.48
N GLU A 93 -11.58 -1.99 -2.53
CA GLU A 93 -12.27 -2.67 -1.43
C GLU A 93 -12.71 -1.72 -0.32
N SER A 94 -11.83 -0.84 0.12
CA SER A 94 -12.07 -0.02 1.31
C SER A 94 -11.72 1.45 1.15
N ALA A 95 -11.13 1.87 0.02
CA ALA A 95 -10.50 3.18 -0.10
C ALA A 95 -9.52 3.47 1.06
N PHE A 96 -8.79 2.44 1.52
CA PHE A 96 -7.84 2.47 2.64
C PHE A 96 -8.47 2.67 4.03
N ASP A 97 -9.79 2.53 4.18
CA ASP A 97 -10.42 2.51 5.50
C ASP A 97 -10.23 1.14 6.16
N ARG A 98 -9.33 1.10 7.16
CA ARG A 98 -9.06 -0.13 7.94
C ARG A 98 -10.25 -0.64 8.75
N PHE A 99 -11.23 0.22 9.02
CA PHE A 99 -12.43 -0.12 9.79
C PHE A 99 -13.65 -0.38 8.89
N ALA A 100 -13.47 -0.36 7.57
CA ALA A 100 -14.56 -0.63 6.64
C ALA A 100 -15.22 -1.98 6.91
N VAL A 101 -16.54 -2.00 6.95
CA VAL A 101 -17.34 -3.22 7.06
C VAL A 101 -18.42 -3.18 5.98
N SER A 102 -18.41 -4.19 5.10
CA SER A 102 -19.43 -4.29 4.04
C SER A 102 -20.77 -4.80 4.58
N ARG A 103 -21.83 -4.67 3.78
CA ARG A 103 -23.15 -5.26 4.11
C ARG A 103 -23.10 -6.78 4.26
N ALA A 104 -22.18 -7.46 3.58
CA ALA A 104 -21.96 -8.90 3.68
C ALA A 104 -21.08 -9.30 4.88
N GLY A 105 -20.52 -8.33 5.62
CA GLY A 105 -19.67 -8.56 6.79
C GLY A 105 -18.18 -8.67 6.47
N ALA A 106 -17.73 -8.39 5.24
CA ALA A 106 -16.31 -8.29 4.91
C ALA A 106 -15.67 -7.12 5.67
N GLN A 107 -14.42 -7.26 6.13
CA GLN A 107 -13.76 -6.35 7.07
C GLN A 107 -12.40 -5.87 6.59
N GLY A 108 -12.10 -4.61 6.90
CA GLY A 108 -10.78 -4.00 6.82
C GLY A 108 -10.31 -3.66 5.41
N LEU A 109 -9.01 -3.39 5.28
CA LEU A 109 -8.37 -2.85 4.08
C LEU A 109 -8.68 -3.65 2.80
N MET A 110 -8.56 -4.97 2.86
CA MET A 110 -8.77 -5.89 1.74
C MET A 110 -10.12 -6.61 1.78
N GLN A 111 -11.05 -6.14 2.63
CA GLN A 111 -12.41 -6.66 2.77
C GLN A 111 -12.46 -8.19 2.93
N VAL A 112 -11.71 -8.70 3.90
CA VAL A 112 -11.63 -10.12 4.20
C VAL A 112 -12.91 -10.59 4.90
N MET A 113 -13.52 -11.67 4.40
CA MET A 113 -14.69 -12.28 5.04
C MET A 113 -14.30 -13.01 6.32
N PRO A 114 -15.07 -12.89 7.43
CA PRO A 114 -14.72 -13.48 8.73
C PRO A 114 -14.53 -15.01 8.75
N PHE A 115 -15.19 -15.74 7.86
CA PHE A 115 -15.04 -17.21 7.79
C PHE A 115 -13.60 -17.65 7.44
N TRP A 116 -12.83 -16.80 6.74
CA TRP A 116 -11.44 -17.10 6.45
C TRP A 116 -10.55 -17.29 7.69
N ARG A 117 -10.96 -16.76 8.86
CA ARG A 117 -10.24 -17.00 10.12
C ARG A 117 -10.21 -18.48 10.51
N GLU A 118 -11.26 -19.21 10.19
CA GLU A 118 -11.37 -20.66 10.45
C GLU A 118 -10.64 -21.47 9.39
N GLU A 119 -10.59 -20.99 8.15
CA GLU A 119 -9.99 -21.71 7.02
C GLU A 119 -8.44 -21.60 6.97
N ILE A 120 -7.89 -20.40 7.21
CA ILE A 120 -6.45 -20.14 7.00
C ILE A 120 -5.75 -19.44 8.17
N GLY A 121 -6.45 -19.20 9.28
CA GLY A 121 -5.93 -18.45 10.41
C GLY A 121 -6.40 -18.94 11.77
N ARG A 122 -6.80 -18.01 12.63
CA ARG A 122 -7.29 -18.29 13.98
C ARG A 122 -8.63 -17.60 14.23
N PRO A 123 -9.60 -18.25 14.90
CA PRO A 123 -10.92 -17.64 15.16
C PRO A 123 -10.88 -16.29 15.88
N GLY A 124 -9.85 -16.05 16.71
CA GLY A 124 -9.65 -14.80 17.45
C GLY A 124 -8.95 -13.67 16.69
N ASP A 125 -8.54 -13.89 15.44
CA ASP A 125 -7.82 -12.87 14.68
C ASP A 125 -8.71 -11.64 14.38
N ASN A 126 -8.15 -10.44 14.61
CA ASN A 126 -8.86 -9.19 14.35
C ASN A 126 -8.56 -8.67 12.94
N LEU A 127 -9.54 -8.77 12.06
CA LEU A 127 -9.43 -8.33 10.66
C LEU A 127 -9.42 -6.81 10.46
N THR A 128 -9.54 -5.99 11.52
CA THR A 128 -9.34 -4.54 11.45
C THR A 128 -7.90 -4.13 11.78
N VAL A 129 -7.05 -5.07 12.18
CA VAL A 129 -5.60 -4.88 12.33
C VAL A 129 -4.97 -4.98 10.95
N ASN A 130 -4.24 -3.94 10.52
CA ASN A 130 -3.68 -3.85 9.17
C ASN A 130 -2.86 -5.08 8.78
N THR A 131 -1.87 -5.46 9.60
CA THR A 131 -0.99 -6.59 9.32
C THR A 131 -1.74 -7.91 9.18
N THR A 132 -2.73 -8.15 10.05
CA THR A 132 -3.59 -9.34 9.97
C THR A 132 -4.43 -9.32 8.70
N ASN A 133 -5.09 -8.19 8.40
CA ASN A 133 -5.94 -8.07 7.22
C ASN A 133 -5.17 -8.25 5.91
N LEU A 134 -3.99 -7.61 5.82
CA LEU A 134 -3.10 -7.73 4.66
C LEU A 134 -2.58 -9.16 4.48
N GLU A 135 -2.21 -9.84 5.57
CA GLU A 135 -1.76 -11.23 5.50
C GLU A 135 -2.86 -12.15 4.93
N TYR A 136 -4.08 -12.03 5.44
CA TYR A 136 -5.23 -12.80 4.92
C TYR A 136 -5.54 -12.44 3.48
N GLY A 137 -5.70 -11.15 3.18
CA GLY A 137 -6.08 -10.68 1.85
C GLY A 137 -5.08 -11.08 0.78
N CYS A 138 -3.78 -10.93 1.04
CA CYS A 138 -2.73 -11.32 0.11
C CYS A 138 -2.68 -12.83 -0.11
N ARG A 139 -2.80 -13.66 0.94
CA ARG A 139 -2.86 -15.12 0.81
C ARG A 139 -4.07 -15.60 0.01
N ILE A 140 -5.23 -15.00 0.23
CA ILE A 140 -6.45 -15.30 -0.53
C ILE A 140 -6.26 -14.94 -2.00
N LEU A 141 -5.71 -13.77 -2.30
CA LEU A 141 -5.45 -13.35 -3.67
C LEU A 141 -4.42 -14.24 -4.36
N GLN A 142 -3.34 -14.60 -3.67
CA GLN A 142 -2.33 -15.56 -4.15
C GLN A 142 -2.96 -16.92 -4.48
N TYR A 143 -3.82 -17.44 -3.60
CA TYR A 143 -4.55 -18.69 -3.85
C TYR A 143 -5.36 -18.64 -5.15
N TYR A 144 -6.11 -17.55 -5.37
CA TYR A 144 -6.87 -17.41 -6.61
C TYR A 144 -5.99 -17.23 -7.85
N LEU A 145 -4.85 -16.55 -7.72
CA LEU A 145 -3.89 -16.43 -8.83
C LEU A 145 -3.29 -17.79 -9.21
N ALA A 146 -2.90 -18.57 -8.22
CA ALA A 146 -2.40 -19.93 -8.46
C ALA A 146 -3.47 -20.84 -9.08
N ARG A 147 -4.70 -20.79 -8.56
CA ARG A 147 -5.84 -21.57 -9.05
C ARG A 147 -6.20 -21.25 -10.51
N GLU A 148 -6.03 -20.00 -10.91
CA GLU A 148 -6.40 -19.50 -12.23
C GLU A 148 -5.20 -19.39 -13.18
N ASP A 149 -4.10 -20.12 -12.90
CA ASP A 149 -2.86 -20.13 -13.72
C ASP A 149 -2.32 -18.73 -14.03
N GLY A 150 -2.38 -17.81 -13.07
CA GLY A 150 -1.96 -16.42 -13.21
C GLY A 150 -2.93 -15.54 -14.01
N ALA A 151 -4.08 -16.01 -14.41
CA ALA A 151 -5.07 -15.23 -15.14
C ALA A 151 -5.72 -14.19 -14.22
N LEU A 152 -5.16 -12.98 -14.21
CA LEU A 152 -5.45 -11.92 -13.24
C LEU A 152 -6.94 -11.53 -13.18
N HIS A 153 -7.63 -11.44 -14.32
CA HIS A 153 -9.07 -11.14 -14.32
C HIS A 153 -9.91 -12.21 -13.62
N ARG A 154 -9.60 -13.50 -13.86
CA ARG A 154 -10.33 -14.60 -13.22
C ARG A 154 -10.01 -14.72 -11.74
N ALA A 155 -8.74 -14.56 -11.38
CA ALA A 155 -8.29 -14.56 -9.99
C ALA A 155 -8.98 -13.45 -9.17
N LEU A 156 -9.02 -12.23 -9.68
CA LEU A 156 -9.71 -11.11 -9.03
C LEU A 156 -11.22 -11.33 -8.95
N ALA A 157 -11.84 -11.92 -9.97
CA ALA A 157 -13.26 -12.27 -9.92
C ALA A 157 -13.54 -13.36 -8.86
N GLY A 158 -12.64 -14.34 -8.73
CA GLY A 158 -12.69 -15.35 -7.66
C GLY A 158 -12.53 -14.73 -6.27
N TYR A 159 -11.54 -13.85 -6.11
CA TYR A 159 -11.28 -13.12 -4.86
C TYR A 159 -12.52 -12.36 -4.36
N ASN A 160 -13.18 -11.65 -5.25
CA ASN A 160 -14.40 -10.87 -4.92
C ASN A 160 -15.69 -11.71 -4.88
N GLY A 161 -15.63 -13.01 -5.18
CA GLY A 161 -16.84 -13.86 -5.24
C GLY A 161 -17.73 -13.59 -6.45
N SER A 162 -17.24 -12.95 -7.50
CA SER A 162 -17.97 -12.59 -8.72
C SER A 162 -17.50 -13.38 -9.95
N SER A 163 -17.21 -14.68 -9.78
CA SER A 163 -16.71 -15.55 -10.83
C SER A 163 -17.54 -15.44 -12.11
N GLY A 164 -16.85 -15.33 -13.26
CA GLY A 164 -17.47 -15.11 -14.56
C GLY A 164 -17.78 -13.64 -14.90
N SER A 165 -17.60 -12.70 -13.95
CA SER A 165 -17.80 -11.25 -14.18
C SER A 165 -16.45 -10.52 -14.21
N ARG A 166 -16.30 -9.56 -15.15
CA ARG A 166 -15.14 -8.68 -15.23
C ARG A 166 -15.31 -7.35 -14.50
N ILE A 167 -16.48 -7.07 -13.95
CA ILE A 167 -16.80 -5.77 -13.34
C ILE A 167 -15.81 -5.41 -12.24
N TYR A 168 -15.52 -6.34 -11.34
CA TYR A 168 -14.58 -6.11 -10.25
C TYR A 168 -13.14 -5.99 -10.74
N SER A 169 -12.68 -6.93 -11.54
CA SER A 169 -11.31 -6.92 -12.07
C SER A 169 -11.04 -5.68 -12.94
N ASP A 170 -12.02 -5.18 -13.67
CA ASP A 170 -11.91 -3.93 -14.43
C ASP A 170 -11.83 -2.69 -13.51
N LYS A 171 -12.47 -2.72 -12.32
CA LYS A 171 -12.30 -1.66 -11.30
C LYS A 171 -10.85 -1.66 -10.78
N VAL A 172 -10.32 -2.82 -10.40
CA VAL A 172 -8.94 -2.97 -9.92
C VAL A 172 -7.94 -2.53 -11.01
N LYS A 173 -8.14 -2.97 -12.25
CA LYS A 173 -7.31 -2.55 -13.39
C LYS A 173 -7.32 -1.03 -13.58
N ARG A 174 -8.48 -0.38 -13.45
CA ARG A 174 -8.58 1.09 -13.55
C ARG A 174 -7.85 1.78 -12.40
N ALA A 175 -8.00 1.32 -11.16
CA ALA A 175 -7.27 1.86 -10.00
C ALA A 175 -5.76 1.72 -10.21
N TRP A 176 -5.29 0.53 -10.60
CA TRP A 176 -3.89 0.28 -10.92
C TRP A 176 -3.39 1.20 -12.03
N THR A 177 -4.06 1.26 -13.17
CA THR A 177 -3.62 2.09 -14.33
C THR A 177 -3.58 3.57 -13.99
N ARG A 178 -4.55 4.05 -13.22
CA ARG A 178 -4.70 5.48 -12.92
C ARG A 178 -3.72 5.96 -11.84
N ARG A 179 -3.47 5.12 -10.82
CA ARG A 179 -2.76 5.56 -9.61
C ARG A 179 -1.55 4.69 -9.24
N TRP A 180 -1.69 3.36 -9.27
CA TRP A 180 -0.69 2.47 -8.68
C TRP A 180 0.27 1.85 -9.69
N LYS A 181 0.18 2.21 -10.97
CA LYS A 181 0.98 1.59 -12.02
C LYS A 181 2.48 1.60 -11.66
N GLY A 182 3.04 0.40 -11.53
CA GLY A 182 4.44 0.09 -11.31
C GLY A 182 4.93 -0.91 -12.35
N ALA A 183 5.45 -2.04 -11.87
CA ALA A 183 5.85 -3.14 -12.74
C ALA A 183 4.67 -3.61 -13.63
N PRO A 184 4.93 -4.03 -14.88
CA PRO A 184 3.88 -4.49 -15.79
C PRO A 184 3.11 -5.69 -15.23
N LEU A 185 1.77 -5.63 -15.27
CA LEU A 185 0.88 -6.75 -14.96
C LEU A 185 0.25 -7.29 -16.24
N ASP A 186 0.14 -8.62 -16.35
CA ASP A 186 -0.53 -9.27 -17.48
C ASP A 186 -2.07 -9.26 -17.29
N TRP A 187 -2.71 -8.29 -17.90
CA TRP A 187 -4.17 -8.15 -17.92
C TRP A 187 -4.83 -8.85 -19.12
N THR A 188 -4.07 -9.63 -19.91
CA THR A 188 -4.57 -10.21 -21.16
C THR A 188 -5.17 -11.60 -20.98
N ARG A 189 -4.83 -12.27 -19.90
CA ARG A 189 -5.30 -13.62 -19.56
C ARG A 189 -6.52 -13.63 -18.68
#